data_29dedf7773384c1f8ecca1ff0a36a019
#
_entry.id   29dedf7773384c1f8ecca1ff0a36a019
#
_cell.length_a   1.000
_cell.length_b   1.000
_cell.length_c   1.000
_cell.angle_alpha   90.00
_cell.angle_beta   90.00
_cell.angle_gamma   90.00
#
_symmetry.space_group_name_H-M   'P 1'
#
loop_
_entity.id
_entity.type
_entity.pdbx_description
1 polymer ?
#
loop_
_entity_poly.entity_id
_entity_poly.type
_entity_poly.pdbx_seq_one_letter_code
_entity_poly.pdbx_strand_id
1 'polypeptide(L)'
;LAIGSFGIGMTEFVVMGLLPDIARDVLPAVWAHSQDDAIAQAGWLITLYALGVVVGAPTIAGIAARFPRHLVMIALATALTVFNALTFVLPSFELIAASRFLAGLPHGAYFGIGALVAADMLGPGKRAQGVAFVLTGLTISNVVGVPLGTFLGQQYGWRIAFIAVASIFALATITIALFVPKHPGDPGRTITLEG
;
A
#
# COMPACT_ATOMS: atom_id res chain seq x y z
N LEU A 1 0.93 -12.73 2.84
CA LEU A 1 0.18 -11.66 3.47
C LEU A 1 1.12 -10.66 4.15
N ALA A 2 2.00 -11.09 5.05
CA ALA A 2 2.95 -10.22 5.74
C ALA A 2 3.90 -9.47 4.76
N ILE A 3 4.28 -10.09 3.63
CA ILE A 3 5.09 -9.43 2.58
C ILE A 3 4.36 -8.19 2.02
N GLY A 4 3.05 -8.28 1.78
CA GLY A 4 2.28 -7.13 1.32
C GLY A 4 2.15 -6.04 2.40
N SER A 5 2.00 -6.43 3.66
CA SER A 5 2.01 -5.49 4.78
C SER A 5 3.38 -4.79 4.94
N PHE A 6 4.47 -5.50 4.67
CA PHE A 6 5.80 -4.91 4.58
C PHE A 6 5.88 -3.87 3.45
N GLY A 7 5.38 -4.20 2.25
CA GLY A 7 5.31 -3.26 1.13
C GLY A 7 4.45 -2.03 1.45
N ILE A 8 3.34 -2.21 2.17
CA ILE A 8 2.48 -1.12 2.64
C ILE A 8 3.25 -0.15 3.55
N GLY A 9 3.94 -0.65 4.56
CA GLY A 9 4.74 0.20 5.43
C GLY A 9 5.84 0.96 4.66
N MET A 10 6.49 0.31 3.69
CA MET A 10 7.45 1.00 2.83
C MET A 10 6.79 2.12 2.02
N THR A 11 5.70 1.82 1.28
CA THR A 11 5.06 2.82 0.40
C THR A 11 4.49 4.01 1.17
N GLU A 12 4.10 3.81 2.43
CA GLU A 12 3.55 4.86 3.29
C GLU A 12 4.66 5.78 3.85
N PHE A 13 5.72 5.21 4.41
CA PHE A 13 6.68 5.97 5.20
C PHE A 13 7.95 6.38 4.45
N VAL A 14 8.37 5.67 3.40
CA VAL A 14 9.56 6.03 2.61
C VAL A 14 9.41 7.41 1.96
N VAL A 15 8.19 7.80 1.57
CA VAL A 15 7.91 9.12 0.99
C VAL A 15 8.33 10.25 1.93
N MET A 16 8.13 10.09 3.25
CA MET A 16 8.50 11.12 4.23
C MET A 16 10.00 11.40 4.22
N GLY A 17 10.81 10.36 4.11
CA GLY A 17 12.27 10.47 4.04
C GLY A 17 12.81 11.00 2.70
N LEU A 18 11.97 11.00 1.66
CA LEU A 18 12.33 11.40 0.29
C LEU A 18 11.62 12.69 -0.16
N LEU A 19 10.83 13.34 0.70
CA LEU A 19 10.09 14.55 0.34
C LEU A 19 10.95 15.64 -0.28
N PRO A 20 12.15 16.00 0.26
CA PRO A 20 13.00 17.00 -0.36
C PRO A 20 13.47 16.62 -1.76
N ASP A 21 13.82 15.35 -1.98
CA ASP A 21 14.29 14.88 -3.29
C ASP A 21 13.15 14.85 -4.31
N ILE A 22 11.95 14.45 -3.88
CA ILE A 22 10.74 14.47 -4.70
C ILE A 22 10.39 15.92 -5.05
N ALA A 23 10.33 16.83 -4.05
CA ALA A 23 9.98 18.23 -4.26
C ALA A 23 10.92 18.90 -5.25
N ARG A 24 12.23 18.66 -5.12
CA ARG A 24 13.25 19.21 -6.03
C ARG A 24 13.08 18.74 -7.46
N ASP A 25 12.69 17.48 -7.67
CA ASP A 25 12.56 16.89 -9.00
C ASP A 25 11.23 17.25 -9.69
N VAL A 26 10.10 17.20 -8.96
CA VAL A 26 8.76 17.35 -9.57
C VAL A 26 8.17 18.76 -9.43
N LEU A 27 8.75 19.61 -8.57
CA LEU A 27 8.35 21.01 -8.34
C LEU A 27 9.51 21.99 -8.50
N PRO A 28 10.31 21.90 -9.60
CA PRO A 28 11.56 22.67 -9.71
C PRO A 28 11.35 24.20 -9.67
N ALA A 29 10.25 24.70 -10.20
CA ALA A 29 9.93 26.13 -10.18
C ALA A 29 9.63 26.62 -8.74
N VAL A 30 8.86 25.86 -7.97
CA VAL A 30 8.58 26.19 -6.57
C VAL A 30 9.83 26.04 -5.73
N TRP A 31 10.61 24.98 -5.95
CA TRP A 31 11.88 24.74 -5.27
C TRP A 31 12.89 25.88 -5.44
N ALA A 32 13.00 26.42 -6.66
CA ALA A 32 13.90 27.54 -6.95
C ALA A 32 13.48 28.83 -6.22
N HIS A 33 12.20 28.99 -5.90
CA HIS A 33 11.68 30.15 -5.18
C HIS A 33 11.71 29.97 -3.67
N SER A 34 11.24 28.82 -3.19
CA SER A 34 11.20 28.45 -1.77
C SER A 34 11.25 26.92 -1.61
N GLN A 35 12.30 26.42 -0.96
CA GLN A 35 12.43 24.99 -0.68
C GLN A 35 11.37 24.51 0.30
N ASP A 36 11.05 25.31 1.32
CA ASP A 36 10.05 24.97 2.33
C ASP A 36 8.66 24.84 1.71
N ASP A 37 8.28 25.75 0.81
CA ASP A 37 6.99 25.68 0.11
C ASP A 37 6.91 24.46 -0.82
N ALA A 38 8.00 24.14 -1.52
CA ALA A 38 8.06 22.97 -2.37
C ALA A 38 7.90 21.65 -1.56
N ILE A 39 8.58 21.56 -0.42
CA ILE A 39 8.46 20.41 0.50
C ILE A 39 7.04 20.32 1.08
N ALA A 40 6.46 21.46 1.49
CA ALA A 40 5.09 21.51 1.98
C ALA A 40 4.08 21.06 0.91
N GLN A 41 4.28 21.51 -0.34
CA GLN A 41 3.44 21.07 -1.47
C GLN A 41 3.63 19.59 -1.78
N ALA A 42 4.86 19.07 -1.74
CA ALA A 42 5.11 17.63 -1.91
C ALA A 42 4.46 16.79 -0.81
N GLY A 43 4.24 17.34 0.38
CA GLY A 43 3.50 16.70 1.48
C GLY A 43 2.08 16.27 1.10
N TRP A 44 1.45 16.88 0.08
CA TRP A 44 0.17 16.43 -0.45
C TRP A 44 0.19 15.00 -0.98
N LEU A 45 1.34 14.47 -1.40
CA LEU A 45 1.49 13.08 -1.82
C LEU A 45 1.17 12.10 -0.67
N ILE A 46 1.52 12.49 0.57
CA ILE A 46 1.21 11.72 1.77
C ILE A 46 -0.27 11.86 2.11
N THR A 47 -0.78 13.10 2.09
CA THR A 47 -2.19 13.40 2.41
C THR A 47 -3.15 12.69 1.45
N LEU A 48 -2.88 12.73 0.14
CA LEU A 48 -3.73 12.08 -0.86
C LEU A 48 -3.68 10.55 -0.74
N TYR A 49 -2.53 9.98 -0.42
CA TYR A 49 -2.43 8.56 -0.11
C TYR A 49 -3.29 8.19 1.11
N ALA A 50 -3.20 8.94 2.19
CA ALA A 50 -4.00 8.73 3.39
C ALA A 50 -5.51 8.88 3.11
N LEU A 51 -5.91 9.87 2.30
CA LEU A 51 -7.30 10.00 1.84
C LEU A 51 -7.75 8.78 1.03
N GLY A 52 -6.89 8.26 0.16
CA GLY A 52 -7.14 7.01 -0.55
C GLY A 52 -7.39 5.84 0.40
N VAL A 53 -6.61 5.72 1.47
CA VAL A 53 -6.79 4.68 2.52
C VAL A 53 -8.15 4.83 3.21
N VAL A 54 -8.51 6.05 3.61
CA VAL A 54 -9.79 6.34 4.29
C VAL A 54 -10.99 6.01 3.41
N VAL A 55 -10.92 6.35 2.12
CA VAL A 55 -11.99 6.06 1.15
C VAL A 55 -12.01 4.57 0.77
N GLY A 56 -10.84 4.00 0.55
CA GLY A 56 -10.69 2.62 0.08
C GLY A 56 -11.10 1.57 1.12
N ALA A 57 -10.81 1.80 2.39
CA ALA A 57 -11.11 0.84 3.44
C ALA A 57 -12.60 0.43 3.46
N PRO A 58 -13.57 1.34 3.62
CA PRO A 58 -14.98 0.96 3.65
C PRO A 58 -15.54 0.57 2.27
N THR A 59 -15.15 1.27 1.20
CA THR A 59 -15.71 1.04 -0.13
C THR A 59 -15.29 -0.30 -0.71
N ILE A 60 -13.98 -0.58 -0.68
CA ILE A 60 -13.44 -1.83 -1.21
C ILE A 60 -13.82 -3.00 -0.31
N ALA A 61 -13.79 -2.85 1.02
CA ALA A 61 -14.22 -3.91 1.92
C ALA A 61 -15.69 -4.30 1.69
N GLY A 62 -16.57 -3.33 1.45
CA GLY A 62 -17.98 -3.57 1.14
C GLY A 62 -18.17 -4.32 -0.19
N ILE A 63 -17.45 -3.94 -1.23
CA ILE A 63 -17.50 -4.62 -2.53
C ILE A 63 -16.87 -6.01 -2.44
N ALA A 64 -15.73 -6.11 -1.77
CA ALA A 64 -14.95 -7.33 -1.64
C ALA A 64 -15.67 -8.46 -0.91
N ALA A 65 -16.64 -8.14 -0.04
CA ALA A 65 -17.43 -9.13 0.68
C ALA A 65 -18.15 -10.13 -0.25
N ARG A 66 -18.41 -9.74 -1.49
CA ARG A 66 -19.11 -10.55 -2.52
C ARG A 66 -18.19 -11.50 -3.30
N PHE A 67 -16.87 -11.32 -3.18
CA PHE A 67 -15.89 -12.06 -3.97
C PHE A 67 -15.06 -13.03 -3.12
N PRO A 68 -14.50 -14.08 -3.72
CA PRO A 68 -13.57 -14.97 -3.05
C PRO A 68 -12.37 -14.20 -2.49
N ARG A 69 -12.11 -14.32 -1.19
CA ARG A 69 -11.08 -13.54 -0.49
C ARG A 69 -9.69 -13.65 -1.12
N HIS A 70 -9.32 -14.84 -1.64
CA HIS A 70 -8.02 -15.02 -2.30
C HIS A 70 -7.89 -14.17 -3.58
N LEU A 71 -8.96 -14.07 -4.40
CA LEU A 71 -8.97 -13.24 -5.60
C LEU A 71 -8.91 -11.75 -5.23
N VAL A 72 -9.64 -11.34 -4.20
CA VAL A 72 -9.58 -9.98 -3.68
C VAL A 72 -8.16 -9.63 -3.24
N MET A 73 -7.50 -10.50 -2.47
CA MET A 73 -6.12 -10.26 -2.02
C MET A 73 -5.14 -10.15 -3.19
N ILE A 74 -5.28 -10.99 -4.21
CA ILE A 74 -4.48 -10.89 -5.44
C ILE A 74 -4.74 -9.55 -6.13
N ALA A 75 -6.00 -9.16 -6.29
CA ALA A 75 -6.37 -7.89 -6.94
C ALA A 75 -5.81 -6.68 -6.19
N LEU A 76 -5.91 -6.67 -4.84
CA LEU A 76 -5.37 -5.59 -4.00
C LEU A 76 -3.83 -5.50 -4.12
N ALA A 77 -3.13 -6.63 -4.03
CA ALA A 77 -1.67 -6.65 -4.16
C ALA A 77 -1.22 -6.26 -5.58
N THR A 78 -1.94 -6.70 -6.60
CA THR A 78 -1.68 -6.28 -8.00
C THR A 78 -1.91 -4.78 -8.19
N ALA A 79 -3.00 -4.23 -7.65
CA ALA A 79 -3.27 -2.80 -7.71
C ALA A 79 -2.16 -1.99 -7.02
N LEU A 80 -1.70 -2.42 -5.84
CA LEU A 80 -0.56 -1.82 -5.14
C LEU A 80 0.72 -1.90 -5.98
N THR A 81 0.97 -3.03 -6.65
CA THR A 81 2.10 -3.17 -7.58
C THR A 81 2.03 -2.13 -8.70
N VAL A 82 0.88 -2.06 -9.38
CA VAL A 82 0.68 -1.17 -10.53
C VAL A 82 0.81 0.29 -10.14
N PHE A 83 0.13 0.74 -9.07
CA PHE A 83 0.17 2.16 -8.68
C PHE A 83 1.53 2.61 -8.15
N ASN A 84 2.29 1.73 -7.48
CA ASN A 84 3.67 2.06 -7.10
C ASN A 84 4.61 2.06 -8.33
N ALA A 85 4.43 1.13 -9.29
CA ALA A 85 5.17 1.16 -10.54
C ALA A 85 4.84 2.41 -11.38
N LEU A 86 3.58 2.85 -11.40
CA LEU A 86 3.19 4.10 -12.06
C LEU A 86 3.89 5.31 -11.44
N THR A 87 4.01 5.37 -10.12
CA THR A 87 4.74 6.46 -9.43
C THR A 87 6.20 6.57 -9.92
N PHE A 88 6.82 5.46 -10.31
CA PHE A 88 8.18 5.46 -10.88
C PHE A 88 8.26 6.17 -12.24
N VAL A 89 7.24 6.00 -13.11
CA VAL A 89 7.30 6.47 -14.51
C VAL A 89 6.60 7.82 -14.74
N LEU A 90 5.72 8.25 -13.85
CA LEU A 90 4.92 9.47 -14.04
C LEU A 90 5.79 10.73 -13.96
N PRO A 91 5.63 11.67 -14.92
CA PRO A 91 6.52 12.81 -15.06
C PRO A 91 6.10 14.05 -14.24
N SER A 92 4.82 14.19 -13.86
CA SER A 92 4.33 15.40 -13.21
C SER A 92 3.81 15.15 -11.79
N PHE A 93 3.85 16.19 -10.97
CA PHE A 93 3.38 16.16 -9.59
C PHE A 93 1.91 15.69 -9.50
N GLU A 94 1.02 16.21 -10.36
CA GLU A 94 -0.40 15.92 -10.35
C GLU A 94 -0.68 14.44 -10.66
N LEU A 95 0.03 13.87 -11.63
CA LEU A 95 -0.11 12.47 -11.99
C LEU A 95 0.41 11.55 -10.88
N ILE A 96 1.54 11.92 -10.26
CA ILE A 96 2.07 11.21 -9.10
C ILE A 96 1.07 11.30 -7.93
N ALA A 97 0.51 12.48 -7.67
CA ALA A 97 -0.48 12.70 -6.64
C ALA A 97 -1.74 11.84 -6.85
N ALA A 98 -2.25 11.76 -8.08
CA ALA A 98 -3.35 10.88 -8.44
C ALA A 98 -2.98 9.39 -8.23
N SER A 99 -1.79 8.99 -8.64
CA SER A 99 -1.29 7.63 -8.43
C SER A 99 -1.19 7.28 -6.94
N ARG A 100 -0.77 8.24 -6.10
CA ARG A 100 -0.71 8.05 -4.64
C ARG A 100 -2.09 7.84 -4.03
N PHE A 101 -3.08 8.66 -4.44
CA PHE A 101 -4.46 8.46 -4.01
C PHE A 101 -4.98 7.08 -4.39
N LEU A 102 -4.77 6.67 -5.65
CA LEU A 102 -5.18 5.35 -6.14
C LEU A 102 -4.47 4.20 -5.44
N ALA A 103 -3.19 4.36 -5.07
CA ALA A 103 -2.45 3.37 -4.29
C ALA A 103 -2.97 3.25 -2.84
N GLY A 104 -3.52 4.32 -2.28
CA GLY A 104 -4.16 4.31 -0.97
C GLY A 104 -5.43 3.46 -0.90
N LEU A 105 -6.21 3.41 -1.98
CA LEU A 105 -7.48 2.67 -2.00
C LEU A 105 -7.32 1.18 -1.62
N PRO A 106 -6.46 0.39 -2.29
CA PRO A 106 -6.27 -1.02 -1.94
C PRO A 106 -5.58 -1.23 -0.58
N HIS A 107 -4.78 -0.27 -0.10
CA HIS A 107 -4.11 -0.37 1.20
C HIS A 107 -5.11 -0.56 2.34
N GLY A 108 -6.13 0.30 2.44
CA GLY A 108 -7.10 0.26 3.54
C GLY A 108 -7.83 -1.08 3.65
N ALA A 109 -8.18 -1.69 2.52
CA ALA A 109 -8.84 -2.99 2.47
C ALA A 109 -7.89 -4.17 2.73
N TYR A 110 -6.60 -4.03 2.36
CA TYR A 110 -5.61 -5.10 2.44
C TYR A 110 -5.45 -5.64 3.86
N PHE A 111 -5.32 -4.76 4.86
CA PHE A 111 -5.16 -5.19 6.26
C PHE A 111 -6.39 -5.92 6.79
N GLY A 112 -7.58 -5.40 6.56
CA GLY A 112 -8.82 -6.01 7.04
C GLY A 112 -9.05 -7.41 6.46
N ILE A 113 -8.96 -7.51 5.12
CA ILE A 113 -9.19 -8.78 4.42
C ILE A 113 -8.02 -9.74 4.66
N GLY A 114 -6.79 -9.25 4.66
CA GLY A 114 -5.60 -10.05 4.94
C GLY A 114 -5.61 -10.66 6.34
N ALA A 115 -6.08 -9.91 7.35
CA ALA A 115 -6.25 -10.41 8.70
C ALA A 115 -7.29 -11.53 8.78
N LEU A 116 -8.40 -11.41 8.05
CA LEU A 116 -9.42 -12.46 7.96
C LEU A 116 -8.87 -13.72 7.28
N VAL A 117 -8.16 -13.54 6.16
CA VAL A 117 -7.54 -14.67 5.45
C VAL A 117 -6.50 -15.36 6.32
N ALA A 118 -5.65 -14.63 7.02
CA ALA A 118 -4.66 -15.21 7.93
C ALA A 118 -5.31 -15.96 9.09
N ALA A 119 -6.40 -15.44 9.63
CA ALA A 119 -7.16 -16.09 10.69
C ALA A 119 -7.79 -17.42 10.20
N ASP A 120 -8.38 -17.43 9.02
CA ASP A 120 -8.96 -18.63 8.40
C ASP A 120 -7.88 -19.71 8.15
N MET A 121 -6.68 -19.31 7.71
CA MET A 121 -5.56 -20.23 7.47
C MET A 121 -5.00 -20.84 8.75
N LEU A 122 -5.03 -20.11 9.87
CA LEU A 122 -4.52 -20.57 11.16
C LEU A 122 -5.55 -21.43 11.93
N GLY A 123 -6.82 -21.32 11.57
CA GLY A 123 -7.92 -22.10 12.13
C GLY A 123 -8.64 -21.45 13.33
N PRO A 124 -9.66 -22.15 13.88
CA PRO A 124 -10.53 -21.61 14.92
C PRO A 124 -9.77 -21.11 16.16
N GLY A 125 -10.22 -20.00 16.71
CA GLY A 125 -9.64 -19.38 17.94
C GLY A 125 -8.32 -18.62 17.72
N LYS A 126 -7.76 -18.61 16.50
CA LYS A 126 -6.47 -17.98 16.21
C LYS A 126 -6.56 -16.63 15.49
N ARG A 127 -7.72 -15.98 15.54
CA ARG A 127 -7.96 -14.71 14.84
C ARG A 127 -6.95 -13.62 15.23
N ALA A 128 -6.67 -13.48 16.53
CA ALA A 128 -5.67 -12.50 17.02
C ALA A 128 -4.27 -12.80 16.48
N GLN A 129 -3.89 -14.08 16.40
CA GLN A 129 -2.61 -14.48 15.82
C GLN A 129 -2.52 -14.16 14.32
N GLY A 130 -3.62 -14.34 13.57
CA GLY A 130 -3.69 -13.98 12.16
C GLY A 130 -3.48 -12.48 11.94
N VAL A 131 -4.14 -11.64 12.73
CA VAL A 131 -3.95 -10.19 12.72
C VAL A 131 -2.50 -9.83 13.05
N ALA A 132 -1.95 -10.38 14.13
CA ALA A 132 -0.57 -10.13 14.55
C ALA A 132 0.44 -10.53 13.46
N PHE A 133 0.23 -11.67 12.78
CA PHE A 133 1.08 -12.12 11.68
C PHE A 133 1.10 -11.14 10.51
N VAL A 134 -0.08 -10.63 10.12
CA VAL A 134 -0.17 -9.63 9.05
C VAL A 134 0.54 -8.33 9.46
N LEU A 135 0.32 -7.86 10.70
CA LEU A 135 0.93 -6.62 11.20
C LEU A 135 2.45 -6.74 11.42
N THR A 136 3.00 -7.95 11.60
CA THR A 136 4.45 -8.17 11.70
C THR A 136 5.18 -7.63 10.46
N GLY A 137 4.59 -7.77 9.26
CA GLY A 137 5.15 -7.20 8.04
C GLY A 137 5.32 -5.68 8.13
N LEU A 138 4.30 -4.97 8.64
CA LEU A 138 4.36 -3.52 8.85
C LEU A 138 5.44 -3.12 9.87
N THR A 139 5.55 -3.86 10.97
CA THR A 139 6.56 -3.59 11.99
C THR A 139 7.97 -3.76 11.42
N ILE A 140 8.23 -4.85 10.71
CA ILE A 140 9.54 -5.10 10.08
C ILE A 140 9.83 -4.04 9.02
N SER A 141 8.82 -3.60 8.27
CA SER A 141 8.95 -2.52 7.30
C SER A 141 9.44 -1.22 7.95
N ASN A 142 8.86 -0.83 9.08
CA ASN A 142 9.27 0.40 9.77
C ASN A 142 10.71 0.34 10.29
N VAL A 143 11.17 -0.83 10.73
CA VAL A 143 12.54 -1.00 11.30
C VAL A 143 13.59 -1.16 10.21
N VAL A 144 13.29 -1.87 9.13
CA VAL A 144 14.25 -2.26 8.09
C VAL A 144 13.89 -1.68 6.73
N GLY A 145 12.63 -1.83 6.32
CA GLY A 145 12.18 -1.47 4.98
C GLY A 145 12.25 0.03 4.71
N VAL A 146 11.78 0.86 5.64
CA VAL A 146 11.78 2.32 5.48
C VAL A 146 13.19 2.89 5.44
N PRO A 147 14.12 2.55 6.36
CA PRO A 147 15.50 3.00 6.25
C PRO A 147 16.19 2.56 4.96
N LEU A 148 16.02 1.30 4.55
CA LEU A 148 16.61 0.80 3.31
C LEU A 148 16.00 1.47 2.07
N GLY A 149 14.68 1.64 2.02
CA GLY A 149 14.01 2.31 0.92
C GLY A 149 14.39 3.77 0.79
N THR A 150 14.51 4.48 1.91
CA THR A 150 14.99 5.86 1.96
C THR A 150 16.44 5.96 1.50
N PHE A 151 17.32 5.07 1.99
CA PHE A 151 18.71 5.02 1.56
C PHE A 151 18.83 4.78 0.04
N LEU A 152 18.09 3.80 -0.50
CA LEU A 152 18.09 3.52 -1.94
C LEU A 152 17.60 4.74 -2.74
N GLY A 153 16.54 5.38 -2.27
CA GLY A 153 15.98 6.58 -2.92
C GLY A 153 16.95 7.76 -2.92
N GLN A 154 17.66 7.99 -1.83
CA GLN A 154 18.66 9.06 -1.72
C GLN A 154 19.92 8.79 -2.55
N GLN A 155 20.36 7.53 -2.67
CA GLN A 155 21.57 7.17 -3.41
C GLN A 155 21.35 7.08 -4.92
N TYR A 156 20.22 6.51 -5.34
CA TYR A 156 19.96 6.16 -6.75
C TYR A 156 18.78 6.93 -7.36
N GLY A 157 18.21 7.87 -6.61
CA GLY A 157 17.04 8.64 -6.99
C GLY A 157 15.75 8.09 -6.37
N TRP A 158 14.89 9.01 -5.91
CA TRP A 158 13.67 8.69 -5.16
C TRP A 158 12.72 7.71 -5.89
N ARG A 159 12.71 7.72 -7.22
CA ARG A 159 11.90 6.82 -8.04
C ARG A 159 12.28 5.34 -7.85
N ILE A 160 13.55 5.05 -7.58
CA ILE A 160 14.02 3.67 -7.33
C ILE A 160 13.37 3.06 -6.08
N ALA A 161 13.08 3.87 -5.07
CA ALA A 161 12.36 3.39 -3.90
C ALA A 161 10.96 2.86 -4.27
N PHE A 162 10.26 3.49 -5.20
CA PHE A 162 8.93 3.03 -5.64
C PHE A 162 8.98 1.77 -6.49
N ILE A 163 10.03 1.58 -7.33
CA ILE A 163 10.18 0.32 -8.06
C ILE A 163 10.54 -0.84 -7.10
N ALA A 164 11.34 -0.57 -6.08
CA ALA A 164 11.61 -1.56 -5.03
C ALA A 164 10.32 -1.96 -4.30
N VAL A 165 9.48 -0.99 -3.92
CA VAL A 165 8.16 -1.24 -3.31
C VAL A 165 7.25 -2.02 -4.26
N ALA A 166 7.18 -1.64 -5.55
CA ALA A 166 6.39 -2.36 -6.55
C ALA A 166 6.84 -3.82 -6.69
N SER A 167 8.15 -4.07 -6.64
CA SER A 167 8.72 -5.43 -6.69
C SER A 167 8.32 -6.28 -5.47
N ILE A 168 8.26 -5.67 -4.28
CA ILE A 168 7.78 -6.33 -3.06
C ILE A 168 6.30 -6.69 -3.20
N PHE A 169 5.46 -5.80 -3.73
CA PHE A 169 4.05 -6.11 -3.96
C PHE A 169 3.84 -7.15 -5.06
N ALA A 170 4.67 -7.16 -6.11
CA ALA A 170 4.66 -8.22 -7.11
C ALA A 170 4.99 -9.58 -6.48
N LEU A 171 6.00 -9.64 -5.61
CA LEU A 171 6.32 -10.83 -4.84
C LEU A 171 5.16 -11.23 -3.91
N ALA A 172 4.51 -10.27 -3.24
CA ALA A 172 3.33 -10.53 -2.42
C ALA A 172 2.19 -11.10 -3.27
N THR A 173 1.93 -10.56 -4.46
CA THR A 173 0.91 -11.06 -5.40
C THR A 173 1.18 -12.51 -5.77
N ILE A 174 2.42 -12.84 -6.15
CA ILE A 174 2.83 -14.21 -6.51
C ILE A 174 2.64 -15.15 -5.31
N THR A 175 3.12 -14.77 -4.13
CA THR A 175 3.00 -15.61 -2.93
C THR A 175 1.55 -15.81 -2.50
N ILE A 176 0.69 -14.80 -2.63
CA ILE A 176 -0.75 -14.94 -2.36
C ILE A 176 -1.37 -15.89 -3.37
N ALA A 177 -1.07 -15.76 -4.66
CA ALA A 177 -1.62 -16.63 -5.71
C ALA A 177 -1.23 -18.10 -5.53
N LEU A 178 -0.02 -18.36 -5.01
CA LEU A 178 0.50 -19.73 -4.85
C LEU A 178 0.08 -20.38 -3.52
N PHE A 179 0.00 -19.62 -2.42
CA PHE A 179 -0.12 -20.19 -1.08
C PHE A 179 -1.43 -19.89 -0.36
N VAL A 180 -2.22 -18.90 -0.81
CA VAL A 180 -3.53 -18.63 -0.19
C VAL A 180 -4.59 -19.58 -0.76
N PRO A 181 -5.28 -20.36 0.10
CA PRO A 181 -6.29 -21.33 -0.35
C PRO A 181 -7.45 -20.66 -1.09
N LYS A 182 -7.90 -21.31 -2.15
CA LYS A 182 -9.06 -20.89 -2.95
C LYS A 182 -10.35 -21.27 -2.23
N HIS A 183 -10.81 -20.41 -1.32
CA HIS A 183 -12.12 -20.59 -0.69
C HIS A 183 -13.19 -19.90 -1.54
N PRO A 184 -14.32 -20.57 -1.85
CA PRO A 184 -15.43 -19.90 -2.51
C PRO A 184 -15.92 -18.74 -1.64
N GLY A 185 -16.18 -17.58 -2.24
CA GLY A 185 -16.87 -16.49 -1.57
C GLY A 185 -18.29 -16.91 -1.20
N ASP A 186 -18.88 -16.28 -0.22
CA ASP A 186 -20.29 -16.47 0.14
C ASP A 186 -21.14 -15.42 -0.60
N PRO A 187 -21.78 -15.78 -1.75
CA PRO A 187 -22.56 -14.83 -2.55
C PRO A 187 -23.83 -14.31 -1.85
N GLY A 188 -24.21 -14.92 -0.73
CA GLY A 188 -25.42 -14.60 0.03
C GLY A 188 -25.19 -13.65 1.21
N ARG A 189 -23.96 -13.24 1.50
CA ARG A 189 -23.66 -12.38 2.64
C ARG A 189 -23.97 -10.91 2.32
N THR A 190 -25.20 -10.52 2.46
CA THR A 190 -25.60 -9.11 2.61
C THR A 190 -25.07 -8.62 3.95
N ILE A 191 -24.39 -7.45 3.94
CA ILE A 191 -24.07 -6.73 5.17
C ILE A 191 -25.39 -6.24 5.76
N THR A 192 -25.97 -6.98 6.67
CA THR A 192 -27.01 -6.46 7.57
C THR A 192 -26.29 -5.57 8.58
N LEU A 193 -26.53 -4.28 8.48
CA LEU A 193 -26.17 -3.28 9.50
C LEU A 193 -27.08 -3.43 10.73
N GLU A 194 -27.17 -4.61 11.30
CA GLU A 194 -27.90 -4.85 12.53
C GLU A 194 -26.92 -5.27 13.62
N GLY A 195 -26.82 -4.40 14.65
CA GLY A 195 -26.21 -4.63 15.94
C GLY A 195 -24.98 -3.85 16.23
#